data_764ea6f5ea15c9f50f40ea81416405a8
#
_entry.id   764ea6f5ea15c9f50f40ea81416405a8
#
_cell.length_a   1.000
_cell.length_b   1.000
_cell.length_c   1.000
_cell.angle_alpha   90.00
_cell.angle_beta   90.00
_cell.angle_gamma   90.00
#
_symmetry.space_group_name_H-M   'P 1'
#
loop_
_entity.id
_entity.type
_entity.pdbx_description
1 polymer ?
#
loop_
_entity_poly.entity_id
_entity_poly.type
_entity_poly.pdbx_seq_one_letter_code
_entity_poly.pdbx_strand_id
1 'polypeptide(L)'
;MKKTSTFQNGLIWFGAGVSLAEILTGTSFAPLGMAKGLAAILIGHIIGCAMMLLAGLIGGRTGRSAMETVKMSFGQKGGLLFAFLNVLQLVGWTAIMIYDGALAIGGILTVSHWVWCLVIGALIILWIAVGITDLGWINKLTMAALFVLTLVLCKVIFFSGNAMDASGEAMTFGAAVELAVAMPLSWLPLISDYTREAEKPVQATWVSVVVYGLVSCWMYVIGMGAAIFTGEYDIAVIMVKAGLGIAALVILVFSTVTTTFLDAWSAGISAESLSGKINGKKTAIGVTVIGAVGAMLFPMDDITGFLYLIGSVFAPMIAVQIADHFLLKRDRFAAAADSRNLVIWLVGFIAYRWLMGVDTPVGYTLPDMVLTVVLCILAEKLRPTKAAA
;
A
#
# COMPACT_ATOMS: atom_id res chain seq x y z
N MET A 1 -9.17 -23.10 -0.04
CA MET A 1 -7.77 -22.79 -0.44
C MET A 1 -6.81 -23.35 0.60
N LYS A 2 -5.58 -23.69 0.21
CA LYS A 2 -4.53 -24.10 1.16
C LYS A 2 -4.11 -22.87 1.96
N LYS A 3 -4.13 -22.98 3.30
CA LYS A 3 -3.74 -21.87 4.19
C LYS A 3 -2.26 -21.53 4.01
N THR A 4 -1.92 -20.27 4.16
CA THR A 4 -0.55 -19.77 4.07
C THR A 4 0.16 -19.87 5.42
N SER A 5 1.45 -20.25 5.40
CA SER A 5 2.27 -20.23 6.62
C SER A 5 2.66 -18.80 7.00
N THR A 6 3.08 -18.59 8.26
CA THR A 6 3.62 -17.29 8.72
C THR A 6 4.82 -16.85 7.88
N PHE A 7 5.68 -17.77 7.47
CA PHE A 7 6.83 -17.48 6.61
C PHE A 7 6.41 -17.01 5.21
N GLN A 8 5.41 -17.67 4.61
CA GLN A 8 4.86 -17.24 3.32
C GLN A 8 4.26 -15.84 3.39
N ASN A 9 3.55 -15.49 4.47
CA ASN A 9 3.07 -14.13 4.71
C ASN A 9 4.23 -13.14 4.78
N GLY A 10 5.31 -13.45 5.51
CA GLY A 10 6.51 -12.63 5.53
C GLY A 10 7.11 -12.40 4.14
N LEU A 11 7.18 -13.43 3.29
CA LEU A 11 7.68 -13.30 1.91
C LEU A 11 6.76 -12.44 1.03
N ILE A 12 5.43 -12.58 1.17
CA ILE A 12 4.45 -11.75 0.43
C ILE A 12 4.69 -10.27 0.76
N TRP A 13 4.79 -9.93 2.04
CA TRP A 13 4.94 -8.56 2.50
C TRP A 13 6.37 -8.02 2.33
N PHE A 14 7.38 -8.88 2.27
CA PHE A 14 8.70 -8.50 1.79
C PHE A 14 8.63 -8.05 0.33
N GLY A 15 7.98 -8.85 -0.53
CA GLY A 15 7.78 -8.50 -1.94
C GLY A 15 6.97 -7.22 -2.14
N ALA A 16 5.93 -7.00 -1.33
CA ALA A 16 5.14 -5.77 -1.35
C ALA A 16 5.99 -4.53 -1.02
N GLY A 17 6.89 -4.64 -0.03
CA GLY A 17 7.78 -3.54 0.38
C GLY A 17 8.92 -3.28 -0.62
N VAL A 18 9.42 -4.30 -1.35
CA VAL A 18 10.44 -4.09 -2.39
C VAL A 18 9.77 -3.68 -3.69
N SER A 19 9.42 -2.41 -3.81
CA SER A 19 8.76 -1.89 -5.01
C SER A 19 9.41 -0.59 -5.52
N LEU A 20 9.19 -0.30 -6.80
CA LEU A 20 9.62 0.96 -7.41
C LEU A 20 8.93 2.15 -6.76
N ALA A 21 7.64 2.06 -6.48
CA ALA A 21 6.86 3.14 -5.85
C ALA A 21 7.45 3.54 -4.49
N GLU A 22 7.92 2.58 -3.69
CA GLU A 22 8.59 2.84 -2.42
C GLU A 22 9.89 3.63 -2.61
N ILE A 23 10.72 3.24 -3.59
CA ILE A 23 11.99 3.91 -3.88
C ILE A 23 11.74 5.29 -4.44
N LEU A 24 10.83 5.44 -5.41
CA LEU A 24 10.46 6.72 -6.01
C LEU A 24 9.92 7.69 -4.96
N THR A 25 9.01 7.23 -4.09
CA THR A 25 8.52 8.05 -2.98
C THR A 25 9.66 8.46 -2.05
N GLY A 26 10.61 7.56 -1.79
CA GLY A 26 11.80 7.84 -0.99
C GLY A 26 12.67 8.99 -1.52
N THR A 27 12.74 9.19 -2.85
CA THR A 27 13.52 10.30 -3.43
C THR A 27 13.02 11.68 -2.99
N SER A 28 11.71 11.81 -2.74
CA SER A 28 11.08 13.05 -2.28
C SER A 28 11.56 13.54 -0.92
N PHE A 29 12.24 12.68 -0.13
CA PHE A 29 12.80 13.03 1.18
C PHE A 29 14.17 13.70 1.10
N ALA A 30 14.83 13.66 -0.06
CA ALA A 30 16.19 14.18 -0.24
C ALA A 30 16.36 15.65 0.16
N PRO A 31 15.43 16.58 -0.15
CA PRO A 31 15.55 17.99 0.25
C PRO A 31 15.61 18.23 1.77
N LEU A 32 15.12 17.27 2.59
CA LEU A 32 15.21 17.34 4.06
C LEU A 32 16.62 17.02 4.58
N GLY A 33 17.46 16.43 3.75
CA GLY A 33 18.74 15.85 4.14
C GLY A 33 18.59 14.54 4.91
N MET A 34 19.69 13.77 5.00
CA MET A 34 19.69 12.39 5.51
C MET A 34 19.09 12.26 6.92
N ALA A 35 19.46 13.12 7.86
CA ALA A 35 19.03 12.97 9.26
C ALA A 35 17.53 13.22 9.46
N LYS A 36 17.01 14.33 8.92
CA LYS A 36 15.57 14.66 9.03
C LYS A 36 14.72 13.73 8.18
N GLY A 37 15.18 13.40 6.97
CA GLY A 37 14.49 12.44 6.10
C GLY A 37 14.36 11.07 6.76
N LEU A 38 15.45 10.53 7.34
CA LEU A 38 15.42 9.26 8.07
C LEU A 38 14.46 9.31 9.27
N ALA A 39 14.45 10.41 10.03
CA ALA A 39 13.53 10.59 11.16
C ALA A 39 12.07 10.60 10.69
N ALA A 40 11.74 11.31 9.61
CA ALA A 40 10.40 11.36 9.04
C ALA A 40 9.96 9.98 8.52
N ILE A 41 10.83 9.26 7.81
CA ILE A 41 10.58 7.90 7.33
C ILE A 41 10.24 6.97 8.51
N LEU A 42 11.07 6.94 9.54
CA LEU A 42 10.87 6.05 10.70
C LEU A 42 9.58 6.39 11.46
N ILE A 43 9.33 7.67 11.74
CA ILE A 43 8.12 8.10 12.47
C ILE A 43 6.88 7.74 11.65
N GLY A 44 6.85 8.07 10.36
CA GLY A 44 5.72 7.78 9.49
C GLY A 44 5.44 6.29 9.36
N HIS A 45 6.46 5.47 9.17
CA HIS A 45 6.29 4.01 9.10
C HIS A 45 5.84 3.40 10.43
N ILE A 46 6.31 3.90 11.58
CA ILE A 46 5.81 3.45 12.89
C ILE A 46 4.31 3.72 13.01
N ILE A 47 3.86 4.93 12.64
CA ILE A 47 2.44 5.31 12.67
C ILE A 47 1.64 4.44 11.69
N GLY A 48 2.04 4.40 10.42
CA GLY A 48 1.32 3.65 9.38
C GLY A 48 1.28 2.15 9.64
N CYS A 49 2.40 1.55 10.06
CA CYS A 49 2.46 0.13 10.40
C CYS A 49 1.67 -0.23 11.67
N ALA A 50 1.58 0.67 12.65
CA ALA A 50 0.71 0.45 13.81
C ALA A 50 -0.77 0.35 13.38
N MET A 51 -1.21 1.22 12.48
CA MET A 51 -2.56 1.17 11.91
C MET A 51 -2.77 -0.09 11.07
N MET A 52 -1.79 -0.44 10.23
CA MET A 52 -1.81 -1.66 9.41
C MET A 52 -1.91 -2.91 10.28
N LEU A 53 -1.21 -2.95 11.41
CA LEU A 53 -1.30 -4.03 12.38
C LEU A 53 -2.73 -4.18 12.93
N LEU A 54 -3.34 -3.07 13.35
CA LEU A 54 -4.70 -3.08 13.89
C LEU A 54 -5.71 -3.55 12.83
N ALA A 55 -5.63 -3.04 11.60
CA ALA A 55 -6.48 -3.48 10.49
C ALA A 55 -6.33 -4.99 10.21
N GLY A 56 -5.10 -5.47 10.09
CA GLY A 56 -4.81 -6.89 9.85
C GLY A 56 -5.24 -7.81 10.99
N LEU A 57 -5.16 -7.35 12.26
CA LEU A 57 -5.64 -8.09 13.41
C LEU A 57 -7.17 -8.25 13.41
N ILE A 58 -7.94 -7.27 12.91
CA ILE A 58 -9.39 -7.40 12.77
C ILE A 58 -9.69 -8.59 11.83
N GLY A 59 -9.12 -8.59 10.63
CA GLY A 59 -9.33 -9.69 9.67
C GLY A 59 -8.82 -11.04 10.16
N GLY A 60 -7.60 -11.07 10.72
CA GLY A 60 -7.00 -12.30 11.24
C GLY A 60 -7.78 -12.93 12.40
N ARG A 61 -8.42 -12.12 13.27
CA ARG A 61 -9.24 -12.62 14.39
C ARG A 61 -10.66 -13.03 13.97
N THR A 62 -11.21 -12.38 12.96
CA THR A 62 -12.58 -12.60 12.51
C THR A 62 -12.69 -13.57 11.33
N GLY A 63 -11.58 -13.88 10.66
CA GLY A 63 -11.54 -14.69 9.44
C GLY A 63 -12.20 -14.01 8.25
N ARG A 64 -12.36 -12.66 8.28
CA ARG A 64 -13.04 -11.86 7.27
C ARG A 64 -12.05 -11.14 6.37
N SER A 65 -12.42 -10.93 5.10
CA SER A 65 -11.66 -10.07 4.18
C SER A 65 -11.68 -8.62 4.63
N ALA A 66 -10.80 -7.78 4.05
CA ALA A 66 -10.74 -6.37 4.40
C ALA A 66 -12.10 -5.68 4.26
N MET A 67 -12.78 -5.88 3.14
CA MET A 67 -14.10 -5.26 2.93
C MET A 67 -15.25 -5.92 3.72
N GLU A 68 -15.10 -7.16 4.14
CA GLU A 68 -16.03 -7.78 5.11
C GLU A 68 -15.83 -7.22 6.53
N THR A 69 -14.59 -6.90 6.93
CA THR A 69 -14.36 -6.22 8.21
C THR A 69 -14.95 -4.80 8.22
N VAL A 70 -14.95 -4.10 7.08
CA VAL A 70 -15.63 -2.79 6.94
C VAL A 70 -17.13 -2.91 7.21
N LYS A 71 -17.78 -3.99 6.74
CA LYS A 71 -19.20 -4.24 7.01
C LYS A 71 -19.48 -4.42 8.51
N MET A 72 -18.51 -4.84 9.32
CA MET A 72 -18.67 -4.92 10.77
C MET A 72 -18.89 -3.56 11.44
N SER A 73 -18.43 -2.48 10.83
CA SER A 73 -18.62 -1.12 11.35
C SER A 73 -19.70 -0.33 10.62
N PHE A 74 -19.84 -0.53 9.29
CA PHE A 74 -20.72 0.29 8.46
C PHE A 74 -22.01 -0.43 8.04
N GLY A 75 -22.16 -1.70 8.34
CA GLY A 75 -23.26 -2.56 7.89
C GLY A 75 -23.13 -3.02 6.44
N GLN A 76 -24.01 -3.91 6.00
CA GLN A 76 -23.93 -4.56 4.69
C GLN A 76 -23.92 -3.56 3.52
N LYS A 77 -24.86 -2.60 3.51
CA LYS A 77 -24.96 -1.60 2.45
C LYS A 77 -23.92 -0.47 2.60
N GLY A 78 -23.65 -0.04 3.84
CA GLY A 78 -22.61 0.98 4.10
C GLY A 78 -21.22 0.50 3.67
N GLY A 79 -20.90 -0.77 3.90
CA GLY A 79 -19.64 -1.38 3.46
C GLY A 79 -19.47 -1.44 1.94
N LEU A 80 -20.56 -1.42 1.14
CA LEU A 80 -20.46 -1.44 -0.33
C LEU A 80 -19.77 -0.17 -0.88
N LEU A 81 -19.98 0.98 -0.24
CA LEU A 81 -19.31 2.22 -0.63
C LEU A 81 -17.77 2.02 -0.59
N PHE A 82 -17.27 1.51 0.52
CA PHE A 82 -15.84 1.31 0.70
C PHE A 82 -15.27 0.19 -0.17
N ALA A 83 -16.03 -0.87 -0.37
CA ALA A 83 -15.64 -1.94 -1.29
C ALA A 83 -15.49 -1.42 -2.74
N PHE A 84 -16.40 -0.55 -3.18
CA PHE A 84 -16.30 0.11 -4.49
C PHE A 84 -15.09 1.05 -4.55
N LEU A 85 -14.90 1.91 -3.54
CA LEU A 85 -13.75 2.83 -3.47
C LEU A 85 -12.41 2.06 -3.41
N ASN A 86 -12.40 0.89 -2.73
CA ASN A 86 -11.22 0.05 -2.69
C ASN A 86 -10.89 -0.58 -4.05
N VAL A 87 -11.90 -1.03 -4.80
CA VAL A 87 -11.68 -1.49 -6.19
C VAL A 87 -11.11 -0.37 -7.05
N LEU A 88 -11.64 0.86 -6.93
CA LEU A 88 -11.13 2.01 -7.68
C LEU A 88 -9.68 2.34 -7.36
N GLN A 89 -9.31 2.39 -6.07
CA GLN A 89 -7.91 2.65 -5.70
C GLN A 89 -6.98 1.56 -6.24
N LEU A 90 -7.41 0.29 -6.23
CA LEU A 90 -6.59 -0.82 -6.68
C LEU A 90 -6.44 -0.86 -8.21
N VAL A 91 -7.43 -0.35 -8.95
CA VAL A 91 -7.26 -0.04 -10.39
C VAL A 91 -6.19 1.05 -10.57
N GLY A 92 -6.25 2.11 -9.75
CA GLY A 92 -5.24 3.19 -9.75
C GLY A 92 -3.84 2.66 -9.46
N TRP A 93 -3.66 1.91 -8.38
CA TRP A 93 -2.37 1.28 -8.05
C TRP A 93 -1.88 0.36 -9.16
N THR A 94 -2.76 -0.47 -9.73
CA THR A 94 -2.40 -1.35 -10.85
C THR A 94 -1.88 -0.54 -12.05
N ALA A 95 -2.52 0.60 -12.37
CA ALA A 95 -2.08 1.48 -13.45
C ALA A 95 -0.73 2.15 -13.14
N ILE A 96 -0.57 2.72 -11.94
CA ILE A 96 0.68 3.37 -11.50
C ILE A 96 1.84 2.39 -11.54
N MET A 97 1.69 1.21 -10.96
CA MET A 97 2.76 0.22 -10.90
C MET A 97 3.16 -0.29 -12.28
N ILE A 98 2.20 -0.49 -13.20
CA ILE A 98 2.50 -0.87 -14.60
C ILE A 98 3.22 0.27 -15.31
N TYR A 99 2.79 1.51 -15.11
CA TYR A 99 3.38 2.71 -15.70
C TYR A 99 4.83 2.89 -15.25
N ASP A 100 5.08 2.89 -13.94
CA ASP A 100 6.41 3.05 -13.36
C ASP A 100 7.37 1.92 -13.79
N GLY A 101 6.87 0.69 -13.78
CA GLY A 101 7.62 -0.47 -14.28
C GLY A 101 8.00 -0.33 -15.74
N ALA A 102 7.08 0.13 -16.58
CA ALA A 102 7.31 0.35 -18.01
C ALA A 102 8.30 1.50 -18.27
N LEU A 103 8.24 2.59 -17.49
CA LEU A 103 9.21 3.69 -17.56
C LEU A 103 10.61 3.21 -17.16
N ALA A 104 10.73 2.52 -16.02
CA ALA A 104 12.01 2.01 -15.54
C ALA A 104 12.68 1.08 -16.55
N ILE A 105 11.90 0.22 -17.22
CA ILE A 105 12.42 -0.68 -18.26
C ILE A 105 12.80 0.11 -19.51
N GLY A 106 11.98 1.11 -19.90
CA GLY A 106 12.23 1.98 -21.05
C GLY A 106 13.54 2.77 -20.92
N GLY A 107 13.98 3.09 -19.70
CA GLY A 107 15.29 3.69 -19.43
C GLY A 107 16.47 2.76 -19.73
N ILE A 108 16.25 1.42 -19.79
CA ILE A 108 17.29 0.42 -20.07
C ILE A 108 17.23 -0.05 -21.52
N LEU A 109 16.05 -0.25 -22.05
CA LEU A 109 15.82 -0.75 -23.43
C LEU A 109 14.98 0.25 -24.23
N THR A 110 15.45 0.60 -25.42
CA THR A 110 14.80 1.55 -26.36
C THR A 110 13.58 0.93 -27.05
N VAL A 111 12.59 0.50 -26.25
CA VAL A 111 11.31 -0.02 -26.74
C VAL A 111 10.20 0.91 -26.21
N SER A 112 9.19 1.13 -27.05
CA SER A 112 8.08 2.04 -26.69
C SER A 112 7.41 1.64 -25.37
N HIS A 113 7.12 2.63 -24.53
CA HIS A 113 6.48 2.48 -23.21
C HIS A 113 5.24 1.56 -23.22
N TRP A 114 4.34 1.75 -24.20
CA TRP A 114 3.11 0.95 -24.29
C TRP A 114 3.35 -0.57 -24.44
N VAL A 115 4.48 -0.95 -25.08
CA VAL A 115 4.86 -2.37 -25.22
C VAL A 115 5.15 -2.96 -23.84
N TRP A 116 5.89 -2.24 -23.00
CA TRP A 116 6.20 -2.68 -21.64
C TRP A 116 4.96 -2.73 -20.75
N CYS A 117 4.02 -1.79 -20.89
CA CYS A 117 2.72 -1.86 -20.22
C CYS A 117 1.96 -3.15 -20.57
N LEU A 118 1.96 -3.55 -21.84
CA LEU A 118 1.36 -4.81 -22.28
C LEU A 118 2.08 -6.03 -21.72
N VAL A 119 3.42 -6.05 -21.76
CA VAL A 119 4.22 -7.17 -21.26
C VAL A 119 3.99 -7.35 -19.75
N ILE A 120 4.08 -6.27 -18.95
CA ILE A 120 3.87 -6.33 -17.51
C ILE A 120 2.43 -6.76 -17.21
N GLY A 121 1.43 -6.17 -17.89
CA GLY A 121 0.02 -6.53 -17.72
C GLY A 121 -0.23 -8.02 -18.05
N ALA A 122 0.35 -8.53 -19.14
CA ALA A 122 0.24 -9.94 -19.51
C ALA A 122 0.88 -10.87 -18.46
N LEU A 123 2.03 -10.49 -17.90
CA LEU A 123 2.69 -11.24 -16.84
C LEU A 123 1.87 -11.26 -15.55
N ILE A 124 1.24 -10.13 -15.17
CA ILE A 124 0.35 -10.08 -14.02
C ILE A 124 -0.87 -11.00 -14.24
N ILE A 125 -1.48 -10.97 -15.43
CA ILE A 125 -2.60 -11.85 -15.78
C ILE A 125 -2.17 -13.32 -15.71
N LEU A 126 -0.99 -13.66 -16.22
CA LEU A 126 -0.44 -15.00 -16.13
C LEU A 126 -0.25 -15.43 -14.66
N TRP A 127 0.27 -14.53 -13.81
CA TRP A 127 0.44 -14.78 -12.38
C TRP A 127 -0.90 -15.01 -11.67
N ILE A 128 -1.93 -14.22 -12.00
CA ILE A 128 -3.31 -14.43 -11.52
C ILE A 128 -3.87 -15.78 -12.00
N ALA A 129 -3.59 -16.17 -13.24
CA ALA A 129 -4.08 -17.41 -13.81
C ALA A 129 -3.51 -18.66 -13.13
N VAL A 130 -2.20 -18.66 -12.87
CA VAL A 130 -1.48 -19.76 -12.20
C VAL A 130 -1.79 -19.82 -10.71
N GLY A 131 -1.85 -18.67 -10.04
CA GLY A 131 -2.11 -18.56 -8.61
C GLY A 131 -0.85 -18.53 -7.75
N ILE A 132 -0.93 -17.81 -6.63
CA ILE A 132 0.20 -17.50 -5.74
C ILE A 132 0.78 -18.74 -5.03
N THR A 133 -0.06 -19.77 -4.79
CA THR A 133 0.36 -20.98 -4.07
C THR A 133 1.19 -21.92 -4.94
N ASP A 134 0.95 -21.93 -6.23
CA ASP A 134 1.60 -22.86 -7.16
C ASP A 134 2.98 -22.34 -7.62
N LEU A 135 3.22 -21.03 -7.47
CA LEU A 135 4.50 -20.38 -7.79
C LEU A 135 5.45 -20.24 -6.59
N GLY A 136 5.25 -21.02 -5.53
CA GLY A 136 5.96 -20.85 -4.26
C GLY A 136 7.49 -20.87 -4.32
N TRP A 137 8.10 -21.64 -5.23
CA TRP A 137 9.56 -21.66 -5.42
C TRP A 137 10.04 -20.46 -6.24
N ILE A 138 9.29 -20.06 -7.27
CA ILE A 138 9.59 -18.87 -8.10
C ILE A 138 9.53 -17.64 -7.22
N ASN A 139 8.49 -17.53 -6.38
CA ASN A 139 8.35 -16.42 -5.44
C ASN A 139 9.56 -16.32 -4.49
N LYS A 140 10.03 -17.45 -3.92
CA LYS A 140 11.23 -17.46 -3.07
C LYS A 140 12.49 -17.01 -3.81
N LEU A 141 12.68 -17.47 -5.03
CA LEU A 141 13.82 -17.08 -5.87
C LEU A 141 13.76 -15.60 -6.22
N THR A 142 12.58 -15.10 -6.59
CA THR A 142 12.35 -13.68 -6.87
C THR A 142 12.65 -12.83 -5.63
N MET A 143 12.14 -13.21 -4.44
CA MET A 143 12.42 -12.48 -3.21
C MET A 143 13.91 -12.48 -2.85
N ALA A 144 14.61 -13.59 -3.06
CA ALA A 144 16.06 -13.65 -2.84
C ALA A 144 16.81 -12.74 -3.84
N ALA A 145 16.42 -12.75 -5.11
CA ALA A 145 17.01 -11.86 -6.11
C ALA A 145 16.75 -10.39 -5.82
N LEU A 146 15.54 -10.03 -5.40
CA LEU A 146 15.18 -8.68 -4.95
C LEU A 146 16.00 -8.24 -3.74
N PHE A 147 16.19 -9.12 -2.76
CA PHE A 147 17.04 -8.83 -1.60
C PHE A 147 18.49 -8.53 -2.02
N VAL A 148 19.07 -9.37 -2.88
CA VAL A 148 20.42 -9.14 -3.42
C VAL A 148 20.49 -7.81 -4.17
N LEU A 149 19.46 -7.49 -4.97
CA LEU A 149 19.37 -6.21 -5.69
C LEU A 149 19.43 -5.02 -4.71
N THR A 150 18.68 -5.07 -3.62
CA THR A 150 18.67 -3.97 -2.63
C THR A 150 20.05 -3.76 -2.01
N LEU A 151 20.81 -4.84 -1.76
CA LEU A 151 22.19 -4.75 -1.25
C LEU A 151 23.14 -4.12 -2.29
N VAL A 152 22.98 -4.48 -3.56
CA VAL A 152 23.78 -3.87 -4.65
C VAL A 152 23.45 -2.39 -4.79
N LEU A 153 22.17 -2.01 -4.77
CA LEU A 153 21.76 -0.60 -4.80
C LEU A 153 22.37 0.18 -3.61
N CYS A 154 22.29 -0.35 -2.41
CA CYS A 154 22.94 0.26 -1.25
C CYS A 154 24.44 0.47 -1.45
N LYS A 155 25.15 -0.55 -1.95
CA LYS A 155 26.58 -0.42 -2.23
C LYS A 155 26.85 0.70 -3.23
N VAL A 156 26.12 0.75 -4.33
CA VAL A 156 26.30 1.75 -5.38
C VAL A 156 25.96 3.16 -4.88
N ILE A 157 24.86 3.31 -4.16
CA ILE A 157 24.36 4.62 -3.71
C ILE A 157 25.26 5.18 -2.59
N PHE A 158 25.47 4.43 -1.52
CA PHE A 158 26.12 4.95 -0.31
C PHE A 158 27.65 4.91 -0.34
N PHE A 159 28.25 4.20 -1.30
CA PHE A 159 29.71 4.08 -1.41
C PHE A 159 30.26 4.69 -2.71
N SER A 160 29.44 5.41 -3.50
CA SER A 160 29.82 5.93 -4.82
C SER A 160 30.42 7.35 -4.82
N GLY A 161 30.38 8.08 -3.73
CA GLY A 161 30.96 9.43 -3.71
C GLY A 161 30.46 10.37 -2.62
N ASN A 162 30.72 11.66 -2.80
CA ASN A 162 30.31 12.72 -1.89
C ASN A 162 28.83 13.04 -2.10
N ALA A 163 28.15 13.37 -0.99
CA ALA A 163 26.79 13.88 -1.06
C ALA A 163 26.72 15.11 -1.96
N MET A 164 25.73 15.15 -2.84
CA MET A 164 25.41 16.31 -3.67
C MET A 164 24.30 17.10 -2.97
N ASP A 165 24.23 18.42 -3.27
CA ASP A 165 23.06 19.20 -2.84
C ASP A 165 21.82 18.65 -3.55
N ALA A 166 20.90 18.09 -2.79
CA ALA A 166 19.67 17.55 -3.34
C ALA A 166 18.80 18.71 -3.86
N SER A 167 18.53 18.72 -5.15
CA SER A 167 17.58 19.64 -5.77
C SER A 167 16.18 19.05 -5.68
N GLY A 168 15.20 19.82 -5.20
CA GLY A 168 13.81 19.40 -5.13
C GLY A 168 12.96 20.44 -4.41
N GLU A 169 11.64 20.33 -4.53
CA GLU A 169 10.73 21.16 -3.74
C GLU A 169 10.91 20.84 -2.26
N ALA A 170 11.14 21.92 -1.46
CA ALA A 170 11.25 21.77 -0.01
C ALA A 170 9.89 21.37 0.57
N MET A 171 9.79 20.14 1.11
CA MET A 171 8.62 19.74 1.88
C MET A 171 8.83 19.99 3.38
N THR A 172 7.76 20.24 4.13
CA THR A 172 7.84 20.35 5.58
C THR A 172 8.11 18.98 6.21
N PHE A 173 8.63 18.97 7.43
CA PHE A 173 8.85 17.70 8.15
C PHE A 173 7.55 16.92 8.34
N GLY A 174 6.43 17.63 8.65
CA GLY A 174 5.13 17.01 8.80
C GLY A 174 4.58 16.41 7.50
N ALA A 175 4.77 17.07 6.37
CA ALA A 175 4.40 16.50 5.06
C ALA A 175 5.23 15.27 4.72
N ALA A 176 6.52 15.25 5.09
CA ALA A 176 7.36 14.06 4.93
C ALA A 176 6.91 12.90 5.83
N VAL A 177 6.57 13.16 7.09
CA VAL A 177 5.98 12.13 7.97
C VAL A 177 4.70 11.59 7.35
N GLU A 178 3.80 12.47 6.85
CA GLU A 178 2.56 12.03 6.19
C GLU A 178 2.82 11.14 4.98
N LEU A 179 3.75 11.53 4.11
CA LEU A 179 4.10 10.73 2.94
C LEU A 179 4.62 9.34 3.33
N ALA A 180 5.38 9.24 4.44
CA ALA A 180 5.83 7.98 4.99
C ALA A 180 4.72 7.17 5.69
N VAL A 181 3.68 7.83 6.23
CA VAL A 181 2.46 7.17 6.77
C VAL A 181 1.61 6.62 5.64
N ALA A 182 1.46 7.38 4.56
CA ALA A 182 0.50 7.12 3.49
C ALA A 182 0.78 5.82 2.74
N MET A 183 2.03 5.39 2.65
CA MET A 183 2.38 4.15 1.96
C MET A 183 1.91 2.89 2.72
N PRO A 184 2.24 2.66 4.01
CA PRO A 184 1.63 1.60 4.78
C PRO A 184 0.10 1.72 4.87
N LEU A 185 -0.43 2.96 4.88
CA LEU A 185 -1.87 3.21 4.94
C LEU A 185 -2.59 2.68 3.70
N SER A 186 -1.98 2.73 2.52
CA SER A 186 -2.56 2.21 1.29
C SER A 186 -2.85 0.70 1.35
N TRP A 187 -2.13 -0.03 2.21
CA TRP A 187 -2.32 -1.47 2.44
C TRP A 187 -3.38 -1.82 3.49
N LEU A 188 -3.88 -0.84 4.27
CA LEU A 188 -4.87 -1.10 5.31
C LEU A 188 -6.13 -1.78 4.79
N PRO A 189 -6.71 -1.35 3.64
CA PRO A 189 -7.91 -1.98 3.10
C PRO A 189 -7.65 -3.30 2.34
N LEU A 190 -6.43 -3.87 2.45
CA LEU A 190 -6.04 -5.11 1.79
C LEU A 190 -5.47 -6.16 2.77
N ILE A 191 -4.77 -5.76 3.84
CA ILE A 191 -4.00 -6.68 4.68
C ILE A 191 -4.83 -7.86 5.20
N SER A 192 -6.11 -7.63 5.53
CA SER A 192 -7.00 -8.68 6.02
C SER A 192 -7.29 -9.76 4.98
N ASP A 193 -7.18 -9.46 3.68
CA ASP A 193 -7.39 -10.43 2.60
C ASP A 193 -6.34 -11.55 2.64
N TYR A 194 -5.15 -11.24 3.13
CA TYR A 194 -4.02 -12.16 3.25
C TYR A 194 -3.95 -12.81 4.63
N THR A 195 -4.12 -12.01 5.69
CA THR A 195 -3.96 -12.51 7.07
C THR A 195 -5.06 -13.47 7.49
N ARG A 196 -6.29 -13.35 6.97
CA ARG A 196 -7.38 -14.28 7.23
C ARG A 196 -7.10 -15.70 6.72
N GLU A 197 -6.31 -15.82 5.66
CA GLU A 197 -5.98 -17.10 5.00
C GLU A 197 -4.75 -17.78 5.62
N ALA A 198 -4.16 -17.21 6.66
CA ALA A 198 -3.00 -17.78 7.33
C ALA A 198 -3.37 -18.92 8.27
N GLU A 199 -2.44 -19.88 8.46
CA GLU A 199 -2.56 -20.95 9.46
C GLU A 199 -2.62 -20.39 10.88
N LYS A 200 -1.83 -19.32 11.13
CA LYS A 200 -1.76 -18.59 12.40
C LYS A 200 -1.97 -17.10 12.16
N PRO A 201 -3.24 -16.64 12.00
CA PRO A 201 -3.55 -15.30 11.49
C PRO A 201 -2.89 -14.15 12.28
N VAL A 202 -2.94 -14.21 13.61
CA VAL A 202 -2.36 -13.18 14.48
C VAL A 202 -0.83 -13.10 14.31
N GLN A 203 -0.14 -14.25 14.29
CA GLN A 203 1.31 -14.26 14.08
C GLN A 203 1.67 -13.81 12.66
N ALA A 204 0.89 -14.25 11.67
CA ALA A 204 1.08 -13.83 10.29
C ALA A 204 0.90 -12.31 10.13
N THR A 205 -0.09 -11.71 10.81
CA THR A 205 -0.28 -10.25 10.81
C THR A 205 0.94 -9.52 11.36
N TRP A 206 1.46 -9.94 12.53
CA TRP A 206 2.66 -9.35 13.10
C TRP A 206 3.86 -9.45 12.16
N VAL A 207 4.12 -10.64 11.62
CA VAL A 207 5.24 -10.87 10.70
C VAL A 207 5.07 -10.06 9.42
N SER A 208 3.87 -10.01 8.85
CA SER A 208 3.56 -9.20 7.68
C SER A 208 3.90 -7.73 7.87
N VAL A 209 3.40 -7.14 8.97
CA VAL A 209 3.58 -5.72 9.24
C VAL A 209 5.02 -5.36 9.58
N VAL A 210 5.70 -6.18 10.39
CA VAL A 210 7.11 -5.93 10.75
C VAL A 210 8.01 -6.06 9.53
N VAL A 211 7.83 -7.11 8.72
CA VAL A 211 8.61 -7.32 7.51
C VAL A 211 8.37 -6.19 6.52
N TYR A 212 7.09 -5.86 6.24
CA TYR A 212 6.76 -4.75 5.35
C TYR A 212 7.37 -3.44 5.84
N GLY A 213 7.16 -3.07 7.10
CA GLY A 213 7.64 -1.81 7.65
C GLY A 213 9.17 -1.65 7.57
N LEU A 214 9.92 -2.72 7.88
CA LEU A 214 11.38 -2.71 7.76
C LEU A 214 11.85 -2.56 6.32
N VAL A 215 11.20 -3.30 5.40
CA VAL A 215 11.57 -3.31 3.99
C VAL A 215 11.18 -1.99 3.32
N SER A 216 9.99 -1.46 3.59
CA SER A 216 9.51 -0.17 3.07
C SER A 216 10.42 0.97 3.56
N CYS A 217 10.73 1.04 4.86
CA CYS A 217 11.74 2.00 5.37
C CYS A 217 13.06 1.89 4.61
N TRP A 218 13.53 0.68 4.36
CA TRP A 218 14.77 0.42 3.64
C TRP A 218 14.70 0.95 2.19
N MET A 219 13.58 0.72 1.49
CA MET A 219 13.39 1.22 0.11
C MET A 219 13.31 2.75 0.08
N TYR A 220 12.63 3.39 1.02
CA TYR A 220 12.63 4.84 1.16
C TYR A 220 14.04 5.41 1.39
N VAL A 221 14.84 4.74 2.22
CA VAL A 221 16.24 5.14 2.47
C VAL A 221 17.09 4.98 1.22
N ILE A 222 16.87 3.92 0.42
CA ILE A 222 17.53 3.74 -0.88
C ILE A 222 17.15 4.88 -1.83
N GLY A 223 15.87 5.22 -1.97
CA GLY A 223 15.40 6.32 -2.82
C GLY A 223 15.98 7.67 -2.38
N MET A 224 15.87 8.00 -1.10
CA MET A 224 16.43 9.23 -0.54
C MET A 224 17.96 9.30 -0.74
N GLY A 225 18.66 8.19 -0.47
CA GLY A 225 20.10 8.10 -0.67
C GLY A 225 20.50 8.24 -2.13
N ALA A 226 19.72 7.67 -3.05
CA ALA A 226 19.94 7.81 -4.48
C ALA A 226 19.94 9.29 -4.88
N ALA A 227 18.92 10.04 -4.52
CA ALA A 227 18.82 11.46 -4.82
C ALA A 227 19.94 12.28 -4.15
N ILE A 228 20.32 11.99 -2.89
CA ILE A 228 21.36 12.73 -2.15
C ILE A 228 22.77 12.43 -2.68
N PHE A 229 23.11 11.16 -2.93
CA PHE A 229 24.49 10.75 -3.20
C PHE A 229 24.81 10.60 -4.68
N THR A 230 23.83 10.46 -5.55
CA THR A 230 24.05 10.32 -6.99
C THR A 230 23.47 11.46 -7.81
N GLY A 231 22.61 12.29 -7.22
CA GLY A 231 21.82 13.31 -7.92
C GLY A 231 20.82 12.72 -8.91
N GLU A 232 20.56 11.41 -8.82
CA GLU A 232 19.73 10.66 -9.74
C GLU A 232 18.42 10.26 -9.06
N TYR A 233 17.31 10.48 -9.75
CA TYR A 233 15.97 10.17 -9.29
C TYR A 233 15.38 8.95 -10.02
N ASP A 234 16.02 8.54 -11.12
CA ASP A 234 15.62 7.37 -11.90
C ASP A 234 16.43 6.15 -11.49
N ILE A 235 15.73 5.20 -10.86
CA ILE A 235 16.33 3.94 -10.38
C ILE A 235 16.90 3.09 -11.52
N ALA A 236 16.29 3.13 -12.71
CA ALA A 236 16.79 2.40 -13.86
C ALA A 236 18.18 2.94 -14.29
N VAL A 237 18.36 4.27 -14.27
CA VAL A 237 19.65 4.90 -14.57
C VAL A 237 20.70 4.52 -13.52
N ILE A 238 20.34 4.51 -12.24
CA ILE A 238 21.23 4.07 -11.14
C ILE A 238 21.65 2.62 -11.35
N MET A 239 20.73 1.74 -11.68
CA MET A 239 21.01 0.32 -11.93
C MET A 239 21.92 0.09 -13.12
N VAL A 240 21.71 0.85 -14.21
CA VAL A 240 22.60 0.79 -15.39
C VAL A 240 24.00 1.26 -15.04
N LYS A 241 24.12 2.39 -14.31
CA LYS A 241 25.41 2.89 -13.79
C LYS A 241 26.08 1.90 -12.84
N ALA A 242 25.29 1.08 -12.11
CA ALA A 242 25.77 -0.01 -11.26
C ALA A 242 26.28 -1.24 -12.06
N GLY A 243 26.19 -1.23 -13.39
CA GLY A 243 26.58 -2.36 -14.23
C GLY A 243 25.61 -3.55 -14.20
N LEU A 244 24.39 -3.38 -13.66
CA LEU A 244 23.41 -4.46 -13.52
C LEU A 244 22.66 -4.77 -14.82
N GLY A 245 22.54 -3.80 -15.75
CA GLY A 245 22.02 -4.01 -17.10
C GLY A 245 20.75 -4.85 -17.17
N ILE A 246 20.77 -5.92 -17.96
CA ILE A 246 19.61 -6.82 -18.16
C ILE A 246 19.17 -7.53 -16.88
N ALA A 247 20.09 -7.85 -15.96
CA ALA A 247 19.72 -8.49 -14.68
C ALA A 247 18.82 -7.57 -13.84
N ALA A 248 19.12 -6.28 -13.79
CA ALA A 248 18.28 -5.29 -13.14
C ALA A 248 16.86 -5.24 -13.75
N LEU A 249 16.80 -5.26 -15.08
CA LEU A 249 15.54 -5.25 -15.82
C LEU A 249 14.66 -6.45 -15.46
N VAL A 250 15.21 -7.65 -15.46
CA VAL A 250 14.48 -8.88 -15.09
C VAL A 250 13.94 -8.77 -13.68
N ILE A 251 14.76 -8.30 -12.74
CA ILE A 251 14.37 -8.18 -11.33
C ILE A 251 13.28 -7.13 -11.16
N LEU A 252 13.37 -5.97 -11.84
CA LEU A 252 12.35 -4.92 -11.81
C LEU A 252 11.00 -5.43 -12.33
N VAL A 253 11.00 -6.14 -13.47
CA VAL A 253 9.78 -6.74 -14.01
C VAL A 253 9.13 -7.67 -12.98
N PHE A 254 9.91 -8.58 -12.39
CA PHE A 254 9.37 -9.50 -11.40
C PHE A 254 8.88 -8.79 -10.12
N SER A 255 9.59 -7.77 -9.66
CA SER A 255 9.14 -6.93 -8.53
C SER A 255 7.79 -6.30 -8.84
N THR A 256 7.69 -5.59 -9.97
CA THR A 256 6.44 -4.95 -10.40
C THR A 256 5.30 -5.96 -10.52
N VAL A 257 5.53 -7.10 -11.17
CA VAL A 257 4.50 -8.13 -11.38
C VAL A 257 4.01 -8.70 -10.05
N THR A 258 4.92 -9.01 -9.11
CA THR A 258 4.54 -9.61 -7.82
C THR A 258 3.81 -8.65 -6.90
N THR A 259 4.20 -7.38 -6.89
CA THR A 259 3.52 -6.34 -6.08
C THR A 259 2.15 -6.00 -6.68
N THR A 260 2.09 -5.72 -7.97
CA THR A 260 0.84 -5.37 -8.67
C THR A 260 -0.17 -6.52 -8.67
N PHE A 261 0.30 -7.77 -8.64
CA PHE A 261 -0.57 -8.91 -8.43
C PHE A 261 -1.38 -8.79 -7.13
N LEU A 262 -0.77 -8.29 -6.03
CA LEU A 262 -1.48 -8.13 -4.76
C LEU A 262 -2.63 -7.13 -4.88
N ASP A 263 -2.42 -6.03 -5.59
CA ASP A 263 -3.44 -5.01 -5.85
C ASP A 263 -4.60 -5.59 -6.67
N ALA A 264 -4.29 -6.18 -7.82
CA ALA A 264 -5.29 -6.76 -8.70
C ALA A 264 -6.08 -7.89 -8.02
N TRP A 265 -5.41 -8.74 -7.23
CA TRP A 265 -6.04 -9.84 -6.49
C TRP A 265 -6.97 -9.32 -5.40
N SER A 266 -6.55 -8.34 -4.60
CA SER A 266 -7.40 -7.72 -3.58
C SER A 266 -8.56 -6.91 -4.18
N ALA A 267 -8.38 -6.33 -5.38
CA ALA A 267 -9.50 -5.74 -6.12
C ALA A 267 -10.57 -6.79 -6.43
N GLY A 268 -10.16 -7.99 -6.82
CA GLY A 268 -11.05 -9.12 -7.02
C GLY A 268 -11.83 -9.49 -5.75
N ILE A 269 -11.13 -9.65 -4.62
CA ILE A 269 -11.74 -9.96 -3.32
C ILE A 269 -12.71 -8.85 -2.88
N SER A 270 -12.32 -7.59 -3.05
CA SER A 270 -13.17 -6.44 -2.73
C SER A 270 -14.43 -6.39 -3.59
N ALA A 271 -14.32 -6.74 -4.87
CA ALA A 271 -15.46 -6.81 -5.78
C ALA A 271 -16.45 -7.93 -5.40
N GLU A 272 -15.97 -9.08 -4.92
CA GLU A 272 -16.83 -10.15 -4.36
C GLU A 272 -17.65 -9.65 -3.16
N SER A 273 -17.11 -8.71 -2.38
CA SER A 273 -17.85 -8.06 -1.29
C SER A 273 -18.98 -7.15 -1.77
N LEU A 274 -18.95 -6.66 -3.02
CA LEU A 274 -20.04 -5.88 -3.64
C LEU A 274 -21.22 -6.77 -3.98
N SER A 275 -20.96 -7.96 -4.53
CA SER A 275 -21.99 -8.92 -4.89
C SER A 275 -21.42 -10.33 -4.97
N GLY A 276 -22.08 -11.29 -4.32
CA GLY A 276 -21.71 -12.71 -4.39
C GLY A 276 -21.82 -13.34 -5.80
N LYS A 277 -22.29 -12.58 -6.80
CA LYS A 277 -22.32 -13.00 -8.21
C LYS A 277 -21.02 -12.65 -8.95
N ILE A 278 -20.20 -11.78 -8.39
CA ILE A 278 -18.94 -11.35 -9.01
C ILE A 278 -17.89 -12.43 -8.77
N ASN A 279 -17.14 -12.76 -9.82
CA ASN A 279 -16.01 -13.67 -9.74
C ASN A 279 -14.72 -12.86 -9.57
N GLY A 280 -14.11 -12.96 -8.38
CA GLY A 280 -12.92 -12.18 -8.01
C GLY A 280 -11.74 -12.38 -8.98
N LYS A 281 -11.49 -13.62 -9.43
CA LYS A 281 -10.41 -13.89 -10.38
C LYS A 281 -10.63 -13.19 -11.73
N LYS A 282 -11.86 -13.21 -12.25
CA LYS A 282 -12.18 -12.48 -13.49
C LYS A 282 -12.09 -10.98 -13.31
N THR A 283 -12.49 -10.47 -12.14
CA THR A 283 -12.36 -9.04 -11.80
C THR A 283 -10.89 -8.64 -11.69
N ALA A 284 -10.03 -9.43 -11.04
CA ALA A 284 -8.60 -9.19 -10.98
C ALA A 284 -7.95 -9.07 -12.37
N ILE A 285 -8.34 -9.95 -13.30
CA ILE A 285 -7.90 -9.87 -14.70
C ILE A 285 -8.43 -8.58 -15.36
N GLY A 286 -9.72 -8.25 -15.16
CA GLY A 286 -10.33 -7.02 -15.69
C GLY A 286 -9.64 -5.75 -15.18
N VAL A 287 -9.33 -5.70 -13.88
CA VAL A 287 -8.57 -4.62 -13.23
C VAL A 287 -7.19 -4.48 -13.84
N THR A 288 -6.48 -5.60 -14.08
CA THR A 288 -5.17 -5.57 -14.73
C THR A 288 -5.25 -5.03 -16.17
N VAL A 289 -6.28 -5.43 -16.93
CA VAL A 289 -6.48 -4.91 -18.30
C VAL A 289 -6.76 -3.40 -18.26
N ILE A 290 -7.67 -2.95 -17.39
CA ILE A 290 -8.01 -1.52 -17.25
C ILE A 290 -6.78 -0.74 -16.78
N GLY A 291 -6.03 -1.25 -15.81
CA GLY A 291 -4.78 -0.65 -15.32
C GLY A 291 -3.72 -0.53 -16.43
N ALA A 292 -3.52 -1.58 -17.22
CA ALA A 292 -2.56 -1.56 -18.34
C ALA A 292 -2.96 -0.56 -19.41
N VAL A 293 -4.26 -0.48 -19.76
CA VAL A 293 -4.77 0.53 -20.70
C VAL A 293 -4.62 1.95 -20.13
N GLY A 294 -4.93 2.13 -18.84
CA GLY A 294 -4.70 3.41 -18.14
C GLY A 294 -3.24 3.84 -18.18
N ALA A 295 -2.31 2.93 -17.87
CA ALA A 295 -0.87 3.17 -17.93
C ALA A 295 -0.35 3.53 -19.34
N MET A 296 -1.00 3.01 -20.39
CA MET A 296 -0.64 3.35 -21.77
C MET A 296 -1.15 4.73 -22.21
N LEU A 297 -2.28 5.18 -21.69
CA LEU A 297 -3.00 6.36 -22.19
C LEU A 297 -2.78 7.61 -21.33
N PHE A 298 -2.45 7.45 -20.05
CA PHE A 298 -2.36 8.57 -19.11
C PHE A 298 -1.03 8.53 -18.34
N PRO A 299 -0.42 9.70 -18.07
CA PRO A 299 0.70 9.79 -17.16
C PRO A 299 0.22 9.48 -15.72
N MET A 300 0.96 8.65 -15.01
CA MET A 300 0.64 8.23 -13.64
C MET A 300 1.70 8.73 -12.63
N ASP A 301 2.19 9.97 -12.84
CA ASP A 301 3.34 10.50 -12.11
C ASP A 301 2.98 11.06 -10.73
N ASP A 302 1.69 11.37 -10.46
CA ASP A 302 1.26 11.97 -9.19
C ASP A 302 0.93 10.92 -8.12
N ILE A 303 1.95 10.15 -7.72
CA ILE A 303 1.82 9.16 -6.62
C ILE A 303 1.45 9.86 -5.31
N THR A 304 2.00 11.03 -5.03
CA THR A 304 1.74 11.76 -3.77
C THR A 304 0.29 12.20 -3.67
N GLY A 305 -0.26 12.81 -4.72
CA GLY A 305 -1.68 13.19 -4.76
C GLY A 305 -2.61 11.99 -4.64
N PHE A 306 -2.25 10.87 -5.27
CA PHE A 306 -3.00 9.63 -5.17
C PHE A 306 -2.97 9.04 -3.76
N LEU A 307 -1.81 9.02 -3.09
CA LEU A 307 -1.68 8.58 -1.70
C LEU A 307 -2.52 9.44 -0.73
N TYR A 308 -2.54 10.75 -0.91
CA TYR A 308 -3.35 11.64 -0.08
C TYR A 308 -4.87 11.47 -0.33
N LEU A 309 -5.26 11.17 -1.57
CA LEU A 309 -6.65 10.81 -1.86
C LEU A 309 -7.05 9.53 -1.11
N ILE A 310 -6.22 8.49 -1.18
CA ILE A 310 -6.40 7.22 -0.45
C ILE A 310 -6.47 7.49 1.05
N GLY A 311 -5.54 8.27 1.59
CA GLY A 311 -5.50 8.63 3.00
C GLY A 311 -6.80 9.28 3.46
N SER A 312 -7.31 10.24 2.69
CA SER A 312 -8.56 10.94 3.04
C SER A 312 -9.79 10.01 3.11
N VAL A 313 -9.83 8.95 2.32
CA VAL A 313 -10.93 7.98 2.29
C VAL A 313 -10.76 6.91 3.36
N PHE A 314 -9.59 6.31 3.43
CA PHE A 314 -9.38 5.07 4.19
C PHE A 314 -8.88 5.30 5.63
N ALA A 315 -8.22 6.41 5.93
CA ALA A 315 -7.80 6.70 7.31
C ALA A 315 -9.01 6.83 8.25
N PRO A 316 -10.01 7.66 7.99
CA PRO A 316 -11.19 7.74 8.85
C PRO A 316 -12.03 6.44 8.82
N MET A 317 -12.08 5.72 7.69
CA MET A 317 -12.76 4.42 7.63
C MET A 317 -12.13 3.41 8.60
N ILE A 318 -10.80 3.27 8.58
CA ILE A 318 -10.06 2.36 9.47
C ILE A 318 -10.14 2.85 10.93
N ALA A 319 -10.12 4.15 11.18
CA ALA A 319 -10.29 4.71 12.52
C ALA A 319 -11.64 4.29 13.15
N VAL A 320 -12.73 4.32 12.37
CA VAL A 320 -14.04 3.81 12.80
C VAL A 320 -13.97 2.32 13.11
N GLN A 321 -13.32 1.50 12.26
CA GLN A 321 -13.17 0.06 12.51
C GLN A 321 -12.35 -0.22 13.77
N ILE A 322 -11.26 0.51 13.99
CA ILE A 322 -10.43 0.40 15.19
C ILE A 322 -11.25 0.74 16.43
N ALA A 323 -12.00 1.84 16.40
CA ALA A 323 -12.87 2.24 17.51
C ALA A 323 -13.91 1.18 17.81
N ASP A 324 -14.64 0.70 16.80
CA ASP A 324 -15.70 -0.31 16.97
C ASP A 324 -15.13 -1.63 17.49
N HIS A 325 -14.07 -2.16 16.87
CA HIS A 325 -13.56 -3.48 17.19
C HIS A 325 -12.82 -3.53 18.53
N PHE A 326 -11.89 -2.58 18.76
CA PHE A 326 -10.99 -2.65 19.93
C PHE A 326 -11.53 -1.92 21.14
N LEU A 327 -12.23 -0.79 20.99
CA LEU A 327 -12.64 0.08 22.09
C LEU A 327 -14.11 -0.15 22.46
N LEU A 328 -15.01 -0.11 21.48
CA LEU A 328 -16.46 -0.16 21.71
C LEU A 328 -17.02 -1.59 21.67
N LYS A 329 -16.26 -2.56 21.16
CA LYS A 329 -16.65 -3.96 21.01
C LYS A 329 -17.97 -4.13 20.24
N ARG A 330 -18.16 -3.38 19.17
CA ARG A 330 -19.37 -3.37 18.35
C ARG A 330 -19.17 -4.19 17.08
N ASP A 331 -20.20 -4.93 16.69
CA ASP A 331 -20.28 -5.57 15.37
C ASP A 331 -21.65 -5.24 14.74
N ARG A 332 -21.61 -4.55 13.59
CA ARG A 332 -22.79 -4.14 12.82
C ARG A 332 -22.96 -4.95 11.54
N PHE A 333 -22.29 -6.09 11.44
CA PHE A 333 -22.28 -6.90 10.22
C PHE A 333 -23.68 -7.33 9.77
N ALA A 334 -24.59 -7.62 10.72
CA ALA A 334 -25.97 -7.96 10.42
C ALA A 334 -26.87 -6.75 10.08
N ALA A 335 -26.42 -5.53 10.37
CA ALA A 335 -27.20 -4.32 10.08
C ALA A 335 -27.18 -4.00 8.59
N ALA A 336 -28.26 -3.39 8.09
CA ALA A 336 -28.29 -2.90 6.71
C ALA A 336 -27.29 -1.78 6.47
N ALA A 337 -27.22 -0.80 7.35
CA ALA A 337 -26.24 0.28 7.36
C ALA A 337 -26.12 0.88 8.77
N ASP A 338 -24.98 1.45 9.09
CA ASP A 338 -24.79 2.30 10.27
C ASP A 338 -24.59 3.76 9.82
N SER A 339 -25.69 4.54 9.84
CA SER A 339 -25.68 5.94 9.42
C SER A 339 -24.81 6.81 10.29
N ARG A 340 -24.69 6.49 11.59
CA ARG A 340 -23.82 7.21 12.52
C ARG A 340 -22.36 7.09 12.10
N ASN A 341 -21.90 5.87 11.86
CA ASN A 341 -20.52 5.62 11.45
C ASN A 341 -20.22 6.22 10.06
N LEU A 342 -21.22 6.20 9.14
CA LEU A 342 -21.06 6.88 7.83
C LEU A 342 -20.92 8.39 7.98
N VAL A 343 -21.68 9.03 8.89
CA VAL A 343 -21.54 10.48 9.18
C VAL A 343 -20.20 10.77 9.84
N ILE A 344 -19.76 9.95 10.81
CA ILE A 344 -18.45 10.12 11.45
C ILE A 344 -17.33 9.98 10.42
N TRP A 345 -17.39 8.99 9.52
CA TRP A 345 -16.46 8.86 8.43
C TRP A 345 -16.43 10.09 7.53
N LEU A 346 -17.60 10.62 7.16
CA LEU A 346 -17.68 11.82 6.31
C LEU A 346 -17.05 13.04 6.99
N VAL A 347 -17.27 13.19 8.30
CA VAL A 347 -16.63 14.26 9.08
C VAL A 347 -15.10 14.06 9.10
N GLY A 348 -14.61 12.82 9.28
CA GLY A 348 -13.19 12.49 9.18
C GLY A 348 -12.64 12.81 7.79
N PHE A 349 -13.31 12.37 6.72
CA PHE A 349 -12.90 12.70 5.35
C PHE A 349 -12.73 14.23 5.14
N ILE A 350 -13.70 15.02 5.60
CA ILE A 350 -13.63 16.48 5.50
C ILE A 350 -12.49 17.04 6.37
N ALA A 351 -12.33 16.51 7.59
CA ALA A 351 -11.26 16.92 8.49
C ALA A 351 -9.87 16.61 7.92
N TYR A 352 -9.69 15.44 7.33
CA TYR A 352 -8.43 15.07 6.66
C TYR A 352 -8.10 16.07 5.53
N ARG A 353 -9.08 16.38 4.66
CA ARG A 353 -8.91 17.35 3.56
C ARG A 353 -8.58 18.76 4.07
N TRP A 354 -9.15 19.16 5.20
CA TRP A 354 -8.83 20.42 5.87
C TRP A 354 -7.43 20.40 6.49
N LEU A 355 -7.06 19.30 7.17
CA LEU A 355 -5.76 19.12 7.79
C LEU A 355 -4.61 19.15 6.78
N MET A 356 -4.84 18.78 5.51
CA MET A 356 -3.82 18.93 4.45
C MET A 356 -3.34 20.36 4.25
N GLY A 357 -4.12 21.38 4.68
CA GLY A 357 -3.72 22.78 4.71
C GLY A 357 -3.02 23.21 6.00
N VAL A 358 -2.84 22.30 6.96
CA VAL A 358 -2.26 22.60 8.29
C VAL A 358 -0.95 21.84 8.45
N ASP A 359 0.16 22.54 8.62
CA ASP A 359 1.44 21.89 8.88
C ASP A 359 1.51 21.34 10.31
N THR A 360 1.39 20.05 10.47
CA THR A 360 1.52 19.35 11.76
C THR A 360 2.78 18.49 11.75
N PRO A 361 3.49 18.35 12.86
CA PRO A 361 4.75 17.60 12.89
C PRO A 361 4.60 16.08 12.69
N VAL A 362 3.37 15.56 12.73
CA VAL A 362 3.03 14.14 12.62
C VAL A 362 2.18 13.80 11.40
N GLY A 363 2.09 14.73 10.45
CA GLY A 363 1.25 14.58 9.26
C GLY A 363 -0.24 14.76 9.54
N TYR A 364 -1.07 14.39 8.61
CA TYR A 364 -2.52 14.61 8.64
C TYR A 364 -3.30 13.39 9.12
N THR A 365 -2.82 12.20 8.78
CA THR A 365 -3.49 10.92 9.05
C THR A 365 -3.66 10.67 10.55
N LEU A 366 -2.61 10.82 11.35
CA LEU A 366 -2.70 10.53 12.79
C LEU A 366 -3.69 11.46 13.51
N PRO A 367 -3.64 12.80 13.35
CA PRO A 367 -4.64 13.71 13.93
C PRO A 367 -6.06 13.40 13.48
N ASP A 368 -6.28 13.09 12.21
CA ASP A 368 -7.59 12.73 11.66
C ASP A 368 -8.13 11.43 12.29
N MET A 369 -7.31 10.39 12.38
CA MET A 369 -7.72 9.13 12.99
C MET A 369 -8.03 9.28 14.48
N VAL A 370 -7.24 10.07 15.22
CA VAL A 370 -7.53 10.38 16.63
C VAL A 370 -8.87 11.11 16.76
N LEU A 371 -9.11 12.14 15.94
CA LEU A 371 -10.39 12.85 15.90
C LEU A 371 -11.55 11.88 15.62
N THR A 372 -11.41 11.05 14.61
CA THR A 372 -12.46 10.09 14.20
C THR A 372 -12.75 9.06 15.30
N VAL A 373 -11.72 8.51 15.96
CA VAL A 373 -11.89 7.61 17.11
C VAL A 373 -12.60 8.32 18.27
N VAL A 374 -12.22 9.56 18.59
CA VAL A 374 -12.88 10.34 19.63
C VAL A 374 -14.36 10.58 19.31
N LEU A 375 -14.68 10.92 18.06
CA LEU A 375 -16.06 11.06 17.60
C LEU A 375 -16.87 9.76 17.76
N CYS A 376 -16.29 8.60 17.45
CA CYS A 376 -16.93 7.30 17.68
C CYS A 376 -17.26 7.09 19.17
N ILE A 377 -16.31 7.36 20.06
CA ILE A 377 -16.48 7.19 21.51
C ILE A 377 -17.56 8.15 22.05
N LEU A 378 -17.51 9.43 21.65
CA LEU A 378 -18.50 10.41 22.07
C LEU A 378 -19.91 10.08 21.56
N ALA A 379 -20.03 9.69 20.29
CA ALA A 379 -21.30 9.30 19.71
C ALA A 379 -21.92 8.07 20.42
N GLU A 380 -21.08 7.12 20.86
CA GLU A 380 -21.56 5.96 21.63
C GLU A 380 -22.02 6.37 23.03
N LYS A 381 -21.30 7.27 23.71
CA LYS A 381 -21.71 7.78 25.03
C LYS A 381 -23.03 8.57 24.98
N LEU A 382 -23.23 9.37 23.94
CA LEU A 382 -24.44 10.20 23.79
C LEU A 382 -25.68 9.37 23.39
N ARG A 383 -25.51 8.34 22.59
CA ARG A 383 -26.58 7.44 22.15
C ARG A 383 -26.09 6.00 22.16
N PRO A 384 -26.09 5.32 23.30
CA PRO A 384 -25.63 3.95 23.38
C PRO A 384 -26.36 3.05 22.38
N THR A 385 -25.60 2.25 21.66
CA THR A 385 -26.17 1.24 20.75
C THR A 385 -26.86 0.19 21.60
N LYS A 386 -28.16 -0.06 21.39
CA LYS A 386 -28.84 -1.20 22.02
C LYS A 386 -28.08 -2.47 21.64
N ALA A 387 -27.69 -3.25 22.65
CA ALA A 387 -27.11 -4.58 22.41
C ALA A 387 -28.09 -5.37 21.52
N ALA A 388 -27.60 -5.99 20.46
CA ALA A 388 -28.39 -6.94 19.72
C ALA A 388 -28.72 -8.08 20.70
N ALA A 389 -30.02 -8.26 20.99
CA ALA A 389 -30.53 -9.35 21.84
C ALA A 389 -30.34 -10.69 21.17
#